data_0a8b491751b57c23784273a78dc988f2
#
_entry.id   0a8b491751b57c23784273a78dc988f2
#
_cell.length_a   1.000
_cell.length_b   1.000
_cell.length_c   1.000
_cell.angle_alpha   90.00
_cell.angle_beta   90.00
_cell.angle_gamma   90.00
#
_symmetry.space_group_name_H-M   'P 1'
#
loop_
_entity.id
_entity.type
_entity.pdbx_description
1 polymer ?
#
loop_
_entity_poly.entity_id
_entity_poly.type
_entity_poly.pdbx_seq_one_letter_code
_entity_poly.pdbx_strand_id
1 'polypeptide(L)'
;MSAVSFTLIVGNKNYSSWSMRPWVLLKQFGIPFDEVMLKFQSAEWDAHIARLSPSRLVPVLWDGEPGNAASICVWDTLAIAEYVAERVPQEAVWPRDAKARARARCIAAEMHSGFRNLRSSMPMNIRNQHPGKGYTADAARDIARIETLWRDTRREFGGDAGKGSFLFGEFSAADAMFAPVAMRFNTYHPPLAVDTRAYCDAVTHAPGVAAWIAAARLETEFVADDEPYCPAPGR
;
A
#
# COMPACT_ATOMS: atom_id res chain seq x y z
N MET A 1 -12.45 20.74 16.30
CA MET A 1 -11.45 19.64 16.32
C MET A 1 -10.09 20.30 16.12
N SER A 2 -9.07 19.94 16.93
CA SER A 2 -7.69 20.40 16.67
C SER A 2 -7.23 19.89 15.30
N ALA A 3 -6.46 20.72 14.58
CA ALA A 3 -5.82 20.29 13.35
C ALA A 3 -5.01 19.01 13.61
N VAL A 4 -5.08 18.03 12.70
CA VAL A 4 -4.26 16.81 12.78
C VAL A 4 -2.81 17.16 12.54
N SER A 5 -1.90 16.61 13.35
CA SER A 5 -0.45 16.76 13.21
C SER A 5 0.16 15.38 13.01
N PHE A 6 -0.04 14.84 11.81
CA PHE A 6 0.43 13.49 11.48
C PHE A 6 1.89 13.51 11.03
N THR A 7 2.68 12.58 11.57
CA THR A 7 3.98 12.19 11.04
C THR A 7 3.95 10.71 10.70
N LEU A 8 4.24 10.36 9.45
CA LEU A 8 4.28 8.98 8.97
C LEU A 8 5.72 8.51 8.78
N ILE A 9 6.09 7.48 9.54
CA ILE A 9 7.40 6.83 9.43
C ILE A 9 7.28 5.74 8.37
N VAL A 10 8.13 5.79 7.34
CA VAL A 10 8.10 4.88 6.19
C VAL A 10 9.47 4.27 5.91
N GLY A 11 9.51 3.14 5.24
CA GLY A 11 10.72 2.58 4.63
C GLY A 11 10.89 2.97 3.16
N ASN A 12 11.92 2.44 2.51
CA ASN A 12 12.22 2.67 1.10
C ASN A 12 10.97 2.52 0.22
N LYS A 13 10.69 3.54 -0.59
CA LYS A 13 9.47 3.57 -1.44
C LYS A 13 9.50 2.54 -2.55
N ASN A 14 10.69 2.16 -3.01
CA ASN A 14 10.82 1.11 -4.01
C ASN A 14 10.34 -0.25 -3.51
N TYR A 15 10.51 -0.55 -2.21
CA TYR A 15 10.36 -1.88 -1.64
C TYR A 15 9.23 -1.98 -0.61
N SER A 16 9.02 -0.94 0.21
CA SER A 16 8.11 -1.02 1.35
C SER A 16 6.64 -0.98 0.96
N SER A 17 6.10 -2.14 0.61
CA SER A 17 4.68 -2.28 0.28
C SER A 17 3.75 -1.95 1.45
N TRP A 18 4.21 -2.16 2.68
CA TRP A 18 3.44 -1.80 3.87
C TRP A 18 3.38 -0.29 4.09
N SER A 19 4.50 0.42 3.91
CA SER A 19 4.54 1.89 4.00
C SER A 19 3.75 2.57 2.89
N MET A 20 3.72 2.00 1.70
CA MET A 20 2.98 2.55 0.56
C MET A 20 1.50 2.76 0.87
N ARG A 21 0.86 1.82 1.56
CA ARG A 21 -0.59 1.83 1.81
C ARG A 21 -1.07 3.09 2.56
N PRO A 22 -0.63 3.38 3.78
CA PRO A 22 -1.10 4.55 4.50
C PRO A 22 -0.57 5.84 3.87
N TRP A 23 0.61 5.84 3.27
CA TRP A 23 1.14 7.01 2.59
C TRP A 23 0.26 7.41 1.40
N VAL A 24 -0.09 6.44 0.56
CA VAL A 24 -1.00 6.65 -0.59
C VAL A 24 -2.37 7.09 -0.10
N LEU A 25 -2.89 6.49 0.98
CA LEU A 25 -4.15 6.88 1.57
C LEU A 25 -4.17 8.36 1.96
N LEU A 26 -3.21 8.78 2.79
CA LEU A 26 -3.11 10.17 3.24
C LEU A 26 -2.96 11.13 2.05
N LYS A 27 -2.08 10.79 1.10
CA LYS A 27 -1.81 11.64 -0.07
C LYS A 27 -3.01 11.77 -0.99
N GLN A 28 -3.72 10.68 -1.23
CA GLN A 28 -4.89 10.64 -2.13
C GLN A 28 -6.06 11.47 -1.59
N PHE A 29 -6.26 11.48 -0.28
CA PHE A 29 -7.32 12.26 0.37
C PHE A 29 -6.88 13.68 0.77
N GLY A 30 -5.66 14.10 0.40
CA GLY A 30 -5.17 15.44 0.73
C GLY A 30 -5.00 15.67 2.24
N ILE A 31 -4.88 14.60 3.03
CA ILE A 31 -4.67 14.69 4.47
C ILE A 31 -3.21 15.08 4.72
N PRO A 32 -2.95 16.23 5.40
CA PRO A 32 -1.60 16.69 5.62
C PRO A 32 -0.84 15.78 6.59
N PHE A 33 0.42 15.51 6.28
CA PHE A 33 1.34 14.76 7.15
C PHE A 33 2.80 15.11 6.82
N ASP A 34 3.66 15.00 7.82
CA ASP A 34 5.10 14.99 7.65
C ASP A 34 5.59 13.56 7.40
N GLU A 35 6.62 13.41 6.58
CA GLU A 35 7.21 12.12 6.24
C GLU A 35 8.58 11.98 6.90
N VAL A 36 8.82 10.87 7.58
CA VAL A 36 10.15 10.45 8.03
C VAL A 36 10.48 9.12 7.37
N MET A 37 11.46 9.14 6.46
CA MET A 37 11.94 7.92 5.81
C MET A 37 13.12 7.32 6.59
N LEU A 38 12.98 6.06 6.98
CA LEU A 38 14.06 5.23 7.50
C LEU A 38 14.43 4.18 6.45
N LYS A 39 15.59 4.33 5.83
CA LYS A 39 16.06 3.40 4.80
C LYS A 39 16.44 2.06 5.41
N PHE A 40 15.96 0.98 4.83
CA PHE A 40 16.27 -0.37 5.29
C PHE A 40 17.78 -0.63 5.34
N GLN A 41 18.23 -1.35 6.34
CA GLN A 41 19.64 -1.74 6.52
C GLN A 41 20.61 -0.54 6.59
N SER A 42 20.15 0.63 7.03
CA SER A 42 20.96 1.83 7.20
C SER A 42 21.27 2.13 8.66
N ALA A 43 22.36 2.88 8.91
CA ALA A 43 22.68 3.37 10.25
C ALA A 43 21.57 4.24 10.85
N GLU A 44 20.81 4.99 10.03
CA GLU A 44 19.65 5.77 10.46
C GLU A 44 18.51 4.88 10.94
N TRP A 45 18.27 3.75 10.24
CA TRP A 45 17.30 2.74 10.69
C TRP A 45 17.65 2.24 12.08
N ASP A 46 18.89 1.77 12.28
CA ASP A 46 19.35 1.21 13.55
C ASP A 46 19.28 2.22 14.69
N ALA A 47 19.62 3.48 14.41
CA ALA A 47 19.63 4.57 15.40
C ALA A 47 18.22 5.00 15.84
N HIS A 48 17.20 4.90 14.97
CA HIS A 48 15.93 5.57 15.20
C HIS A 48 14.72 4.63 15.30
N ILE A 49 14.76 3.45 14.69
CA ILE A 49 13.57 2.58 14.60
C ILE A 49 13.01 2.19 15.97
N ALA A 50 13.86 1.93 16.96
CA ALA A 50 13.42 1.51 18.29
C ALA A 50 12.65 2.61 19.05
N ARG A 51 12.97 3.89 18.79
CA ARG A 51 12.27 5.05 19.37
C ARG A 51 11.00 5.41 18.64
N LEU A 52 10.99 5.23 17.30
CA LEU A 52 9.91 5.67 16.42
C LEU A 52 8.85 4.61 16.18
N SER A 53 9.17 3.32 16.43
CA SER A 53 8.26 2.20 16.18
C SER A 53 8.28 1.19 17.32
N PRO A 54 7.17 1.01 18.05
CA PRO A 54 7.04 -0.02 19.08
C PRO A 54 7.26 -1.45 18.57
N SER A 55 6.87 -1.71 17.30
CA SER A 55 7.05 -3.00 16.63
C SER A 55 8.42 -3.14 15.95
N ARG A 56 9.22 -2.09 15.87
CA ARG A 56 10.44 -1.98 15.06
C ARG A 56 10.22 -2.24 13.56
N LEU A 57 8.99 -2.05 13.10
CA LEU A 57 8.58 -2.17 11.71
C LEU A 57 8.01 -0.84 11.22
N VAL A 58 7.88 -0.71 9.91
CA VAL A 58 7.18 0.41 9.25
C VAL A 58 5.99 -0.13 8.44
N PRO A 59 4.90 0.66 8.27
CA PRO A 59 4.72 2.05 8.67
C PRO A 59 4.35 2.24 10.14
N VAL A 60 4.57 3.48 10.63
CA VAL A 60 4.04 3.95 11.91
C VAL A 60 3.53 5.38 11.72
N LEU A 61 2.33 5.66 12.22
CA LEU A 61 1.74 6.99 12.26
C LEU A 61 1.81 7.54 13.68
N TRP A 62 2.34 8.75 13.81
CA TRP A 62 2.27 9.55 15.02
C TRP A 62 1.25 10.68 14.82
N ASP A 63 0.30 10.83 15.75
CA ASP A 63 -0.52 12.03 15.88
C ASP A 63 0.05 12.86 17.04
N GLY A 64 0.81 13.88 16.68
CA GLY A 64 1.70 14.65 17.53
C GLY A 64 3.18 14.37 17.27
N GLU A 65 4.05 14.72 18.23
CA GLU A 65 5.50 14.61 18.12
C GLU A 65 5.98 13.14 18.17
N PRO A 66 6.73 12.65 17.18
CA PRO A 66 7.23 11.28 17.17
C PRO A 66 8.15 10.94 18.35
N GLY A 67 7.81 9.85 19.04
CA GLY A 67 8.55 9.39 20.22
C GLY A 67 8.19 10.11 21.52
N ASN A 68 7.25 11.05 21.50
CA ASN A 68 6.73 11.70 22.69
C ASN A 68 5.63 10.84 23.32
N ALA A 69 5.70 10.58 24.62
CA ALA A 69 4.72 9.76 25.34
C ALA A 69 3.30 10.36 25.41
N ALA A 70 3.16 11.67 25.19
CA ALA A 70 1.87 12.35 25.12
C ALA A 70 1.21 12.26 23.73
N SER A 71 1.94 11.81 22.71
CA SER A 71 1.45 11.65 21.34
C SER A 71 0.83 10.25 21.14
N ILE A 72 -0.10 10.15 20.20
CA ILE A 72 -0.70 8.86 19.86
C ILE A 72 0.16 8.19 18.79
N CYS A 73 0.62 6.98 19.06
CA CYS A 73 1.39 6.15 18.15
C CYS A 73 0.51 5.01 17.63
N VAL A 74 0.33 4.94 16.31
CA VAL A 74 -0.45 3.89 15.64
C VAL A 74 0.45 3.15 14.67
N TRP A 75 0.56 1.84 14.84
CA TRP A 75 1.32 0.98 13.93
C TRP A 75 0.43 -0.11 13.36
N ASP A 76 0.91 -0.77 12.29
CA ASP A 76 0.15 -1.58 11.37
C ASP A 76 -0.72 -0.76 10.41
N THR A 77 -0.62 -1.14 9.14
CA THR A 77 -1.27 -0.44 8.03
C THR A 77 -2.79 -0.34 8.16
N LEU A 78 -3.43 -1.42 8.63
CA LEU A 78 -4.88 -1.46 8.74
C LEU A 78 -5.37 -0.63 9.93
N ALA A 79 -4.65 -0.70 11.06
CA ALA A 79 -4.92 0.13 12.22
C ALA A 79 -4.74 1.63 11.89
N ILE A 80 -3.72 1.98 11.11
CA ILE A 80 -3.53 3.36 10.63
C ILE A 80 -4.71 3.81 9.77
N ALA A 81 -5.20 2.97 8.86
CA ALA A 81 -6.35 3.31 8.02
C ALA A 81 -7.62 3.56 8.84
N GLU A 82 -7.88 2.74 9.86
CA GLU A 82 -9.03 2.94 10.76
C GLU A 82 -8.86 4.20 11.61
N TYR A 83 -7.69 4.42 12.20
CA TYR A 83 -7.41 5.62 12.99
C TYR A 83 -7.59 6.90 12.17
N VAL A 84 -7.06 6.93 10.94
CA VAL A 84 -7.23 8.06 10.03
C VAL A 84 -8.71 8.29 9.72
N ALA A 85 -9.50 7.23 9.48
CA ALA A 85 -10.93 7.34 9.23
C ALA A 85 -11.69 7.98 10.40
N GLU A 86 -11.29 7.71 11.64
CA GLU A 86 -11.87 8.31 12.84
C GLU A 86 -11.45 9.78 13.01
N ARG A 87 -10.20 10.11 12.69
CA ARG A 87 -9.65 11.47 12.86
C ARG A 87 -10.12 12.46 11.80
N VAL A 88 -10.42 11.98 10.58
CA VAL A 88 -10.86 12.80 9.45
C VAL A 88 -12.13 12.22 8.80
N PRO A 89 -13.24 12.12 9.54
CA PRO A 89 -14.47 11.43 9.08
C PRO A 89 -15.10 12.08 7.85
N GLN A 90 -14.80 13.35 7.54
CA GLN A 90 -15.27 14.06 6.37
C GLN A 90 -14.70 13.48 5.06
N GLU A 91 -13.49 12.90 5.09
CA GLU A 91 -12.78 12.43 3.90
C GLU A 91 -13.31 11.08 3.36
N ALA A 92 -14.16 10.40 4.10
CA ALA A 92 -14.75 9.14 3.69
C ALA A 92 -13.72 8.12 3.13
N VAL A 93 -12.60 7.96 3.83
CA VAL A 93 -11.53 7.02 3.43
C VAL A 93 -12.03 5.57 3.28
N TRP A 94 -13.12 5.20 3.94
CA TRP A 94 -13.92 4.01 3.67
C TRP A 94 -15.24 4.40 3.00
N PRO A 95 -15.86 3.49 2.18
CA PRO A 95 -17.16 3.75 1.59
C PRO A 95 -18.22 4.19 2.60
N ARG A 96 -19.04 5.19 2.26
CA ARG A 96 -20.09 5.70 3.16
C ARG A 96 -21.23 4.69 3.34
N ASP A 97 -21.60 3.94 2.29
CA ASP A 97 -22.59 2.88 2.39
C ASP A 97 -22.10 1.77 3.33
N ALA A 98 -22.96 1.32 4.23
CA ALA A 98 -22.60 0.35 5.27
C ALA A 98 -22.21 -1.03 4.70
N LYS A 99 -22.91 -1.49 3.63
CA LYS A 99 -22.65 -2.78 3.01
C LYS A 99 -21.32 -2.74 2.22
N ALA A 100 -21.09 -1.67 1.46
CA ALA A 100 -19.85 -1.43 0.75
C ALA A 100 -18.67 -1.30 1.73
N ARG A 101 -18.85 -0.56 2.82
CA ARG A 101 -17.81 -0.39 3.86
C ARG A 101 -17.46 -1.72 4.55
N ALA A 102 -18.44 -2.54 4.85
CA ALA A 102 -18.18 -3.88 5.40
C ALA A 102 -17.38 -4.74 4.40
N ARG A 103 -17.74 -4.75 3.12
CA ARG A 103 -16.99 -5.44 2.08
C ARG A 103 -15.58 -4.89 1.94
N ALA A 104 -15.40 -3.57 1.95
CA ALA A 104 -14.09 -2.92 1.84
C ALA A 104 -13.15 -3.37 2.97
N ARG A 105 -13.64 -3.41 4.21
CA ARG A 105 -12.88 -3.92 5.36
C ARG A 105 -12.55 -5.41 5.24
N CYS A 106 -13.49 -6.24 4.76
CA CYS A 106 -13.23 -7.67 4.56
C CYS A 106 -12.08 -7.90 3.58
N ILE A 107 -12.13 -7.28 2.39
CA ILE A 107 -11.10 -7.49 1.37
C ILE A 107 -9.77 -6.85 1.77
N ALA A 108 -9.79 -5.73 2.50
CA ALA A 108 -8.59 -5.12 3.06
C ALA A 108 -7.92 -6.03 4.10
N ALA A 109 -8.71 -6.65 4.99
CA ALA A 109 -8.22 -7.62 5.97
C ALA A 109 -7.68 -8.90 5.30
N GLU A 110 -8.33 -9.39 4.23
CA GLU A 110 -7.83 -10.52 3.45
C GLU A 110 -6.50 -10.17 2.77
N MET A 111 -6.34 -8.95 2.23
CA MET A 111 -5.07 -8.49 1.69
C MET A 111 -3.97 -8.38 2.76
N HIS A 112 -4.34 -7.93 3.94
CA HIS A 112 -3.41 -7.76 5.07
C HIS A 112 -2.84 -9.10 5.54
N SER A 113 -3.68 -10.10 5.73
CA SER A 113 -3.30 -11.40 6.31
C SER A 113 -2.92 -12.46 5.27
N GLY A 114 -3.38 -12.31 4.03
CA GLY A 114 -3.29 -13.32 2.97
C GLY A 114 -2.23 -13.05 1.90
N PHE A 115 -2.35 -13.81 0.81
CA PHE A 115 -1.57 -13.68 -0.44
C PHE A 115 -0.05 -13.76 -0.22
N ARG A 116 0.35 -14.64 0.70
CA ARG A 116 1.74 -14.79 1.08
C ARG A 116 2.62 -15.25 -0.08
N ASN A 117 2.10 -16.15 -0.93
CA ASN A 117 2.87 -16.70 -2.04
C ASN A 117 3.15 -15.62 -3.10
N LEU A 118 2.15 -14.82 -3.46
CA LEU A 118 2.35 -13.65 -4.31
C LEU A 118 3.39 -12.70 -3.72
N ARG A 119 3.25 -12.35 -2.44
CA ARG A 119 4.11 -11.38 -1.77
C ARG A 119 5.56 -11.83 -1.66
N SER A 120 5.80 -13.13 -1.44
CA SER A 120 7.14 -13.71 -1.30
C SER A 120 7.83 -13.94 -2.64
N SER A 121 7.09 -14.42 -3.65
CA SER A 121 7.67 -14.72 -4.96
C SER A 121 7.72 -13.52 -5.91
N MET A 122 6.92 -12.48 -5.65
CA MET A 122 6.88 -11.23 -6.39
C MET A 122 7.01 -10.04 -5.41
N PRO A 123 8.16 -9.81 -4.75
CA PRO A 123 8.34 -8.66 -3.86
C PRO A 123 8.11 -7.34 -4.60
N MET A 124 7.65 -6.31 -3.90
CA MET A 124 7.43 -5.01 -4.54
C MET A 124 8.76 -4.37 -4.92
N ASN A 125 8.90 -4.06 -6.20
CA ASN A 125 10.06 -3.38 -6.77
C ASN A 125 9.56 -2.48 -7.91
N ILE A 126 9.46 -1.19 -7.65
CA ILE A 126 8.85 -0.24 -8.60
C ILE A 126 9.81 0.15 -9.73
N ARG A 127 11.11 0.13 -9.46
CA ARG A 127 12.13 0.56 -10.42
C ARG A 127 12.43 -0.46 -11.50
N ASN A 128 12.37 -1.74 -11.14
CA ASN A 128 12.80 -2.82 -12.02
C ASN A 128 11.64 -3.49 -12.74
N GLN A 129 11.97 -4.20 -13.80
CA GLN A 129 11.03 -5.01 -14.58
C GLN A 129 11.52 -6.47 -14.58
N HIS A 130 10.66 -7.39 -14.19
CA HIS A 130 10.97 -8.82 -14.09
C HIS A 130 9.89 -9.69 -14.75
N PRO A 131 9.60 -9.51 -16.06
CA PRO A 131 8.48 -10.20 -16.71
C PRO A 131 8.55 -11.71 -16.53
N GLY A 132 7.46 -12.30 -16.05
CA GLY A 132 7.31 -13.74 -15.85
C GLY A 132 8.06 -14.33 -14.65
N LYS A 133 8.87 -13.54 -13.93
CA LYS A 133 9.53 -14.03 -12.71
C LYS A 133 8.54 -14.19 -11.55
N GLY A 134 8.79 -15.17 -10.68
CA GLY A 134 7.98 -15.39 -9.50
C GLY A 134 6.57 -15.92 -9.75
N TYR A 135 6.18 -16.21 -10.99
CA TYR A 135 4.87 -16.77 -11.33
C TYR A 135 4.83 -18.27 -11.06
N THR A 136 4.80 -18.63 -9.78
CA THR A 136 4.65 -20.02 -9.30
C THR A 136 3.18 -20.45 -9.30
N ALA A 137 2.90 -21.74 -9.21
CA ALA A 137 1.53 -22.26 -9.11
C ALA A 137 0.79 -21.68 -7.88
N ASP A 138 1.50 -21.47 -6.77
CA ASP A 138 0.92 -20.89 -5.56
C ASP A 138 0.65 -19.40 -5.71
N ALA A 139 1.55 -18.64 -6.32
CA ALA A 139 1.33 -17.23 -6.65
C ALA A 139 0.18 -17.06 -7.65
N ALA A 140 0.04 -17.96 -8.62
CA ALA A 140 -1.07 -17.96 -9.56
C ALA A 140 -2.43 -18.16 -8.86
N ARG A 141 -2.50 -19.00 -7.82
CA ARG A 141 -3.72 -19.14 -7.00
C ARG A 141 -4.06 -17.87 -6.24
N ASP A 142 -3.06 -17.22 -5.63
CA ASP A 142 -3.23 -15.93 -4.96
C ASP A 142 -3.74 -14.87 -5.94
N ILE A 143 -3.16 -14.79 -7.14
CA ILE A 143 -3.57 -13.86 -8.21
C ILE A 143 -5.02 -14.12 -8.63
N ALA A 144 -5.40 -15.36 -8.90
CA ALA A 144 -6.76 -15.72 -9.29
C ALA A 144 -7.79 -15.33 -8.20
N ARG A 145 -7.44 -15.48 -6.92
CA ARG A 145 -8.29 -15.04 -5.82
C ARG A 145 -8.42 -13.51 -5.80
N ILE A 146 -7.34 -12.77 -5.99
CA ILE A 146 -7.35 -11.31 -6.06
C ILE A 146 -8.21 -10.83 -7.23
N GLU A 147 -8.06 -11.40 -8.42
CA GLU A 147 -8.89 -11.09 -9.59
C GLU A 147 -10.38 -11.31 -9.32
N THR A 148 -10.71 -12.41 -8.64
CA THR A 148 -12.09 -12.70 -8.23
C THR A 148 -12.61 -11.63 -7.25
N LEU A 149 -11.83 -11.29 -6.22
CA LEU A 149 -12.20 -10.24 -5.26
C LEU A 149 -12.46 -8.90 -5.94
N TRP A 150 -11.58 -8.48 -6.83
CA TRP A 150 -11.70 -7.20 -7.51
C TRP A 150 -12.89 -7.17 -8.46
N ARG A 151 -13.04 -8.20 -9.29
CA ARG A 151 -14.17 -8.32 -10.22
C ARG A 151 -15.51 -8.32 -9.50
N ASP A 152 -15.66 -9.15 -8.45
CA ASP A 152 -16.92 -9.29 -7.74
C ASP A 152 -17.27 -8.03 -6.95
N THR A 153 -16.26 -7.37 -6.35
CA THR A 153 -16.45 -6.11 -5.64
C THR A 153 -16.85 -4.98 -6.60
N ARG A 154 -16.16 -4.84 -7.73
CA ARG A 154 -16.49 -3.82 -8.73
C ARG A 154 -17.84 -4.04 -9.37
N ARG A 155 -18.22 -5.30 -9.61
CA ARG A 155 -19.56 -5.63 -10.14
C ARG A 155 -20.66 -5.22 -9.17
N GLU A 156 -20.46 -5.41 -7.86
CA GLU A 156 -21.49 -5.14 -6.85
C GLU A 156 -21.50 -3.68 -6.39
N PHE A 157 -20.32 -3.03 -6.30
CA PHE A 157 -20.16 -1.72 -5.65
C PHE A 157 -19.46 -0.65 -6.51
N GLY A 158 -19.00 -0.98 -7.71
CA GLY A 158 -18.23 -0.08 -8.57
C GLY A 158 -19.02 1.07 -9.21
N GLY A 159 -20.29 1.26 -8.82
CA GLY A 159 -21.17 2.28 -9.35
C GLY A 159 -21.95 1.83 -10.59
N ASP A 160 -22.84 2.70 -11.09
CA ASP A 160 -23.70 2.42 -12.25
C ASP A 160 -22.88 2.03 -13.48
N ALA A 161 -23.08 0.82 -13.98
CA ALA A 161 -22.49 0.28 -15.20
C ALA A 161 -20.95 0.38 -15.27
N GLY A 162 -20.26 0.25 -14.13
CA GLY A 162 -18.80 0.30 -14.11
C GLY A 162 -18.19 1.70 -14.35
N LYS A 163 -18.93 2.75 -14.07
CA LYS A 163 -18.46 4.14 -14.25
C LYS A 163 -17.33 4.55 -13.32
N GLY A 164 -17.15 3.84 -12.19
CA GLY A 164 -16.02 4.09 -11.29
C GLY A 164 -14.81 3.25 -11.68
N SER A 165 -13.62 3.84 -11.63
CA SER A 165 -12.36 3.15 -11.94
C SER A 165 -11.86 2.26 -10.81
N PHE A 166 -12.38 2.46 -9.58
CA PHE A 166 -11.90 1.82 -8.36
C PHE A 166 -12.86 0.75 -7.83
N LEU A 167 -12.48 0.05 -6.76
CA LEU A 167 -13.24 -1.10 -6.23
C LEU A 167 -14.66 -0.74 -5.81
N PHE A 168 -14.85 0.48 -5.29
CA PHE A 168 -16.14 1.01 -4.82
C PHE A 168 -16.58 2.25 -5.61
N GLY A 169 -16.16 2.36 -6.86
CA GLY A 169 -16.42 3.51 -7.71
C GLY A 169 -15.38 4.61 -7.55
N GLU A 170 -15.26 5.17 -6.36
CA GLU A 170 -14.22 6.13 -5.97
C GLU A 170 -13.09 5.44 -5.22
N PHE A 171 -11.91 6.09 -5.17
CA PHE A 171 -10.75 5.57 -4.44
C PHE A 171 -11.05 5.49 -2.94
N SER A 172 -10.66 4.40 -2.31
CA SER A 172 -10.88 4.13 -0.89
C SER A 172 -9.64 3.50 -0.23
N ALA A 173 -9.69 3.31 1.08
CA ALA A 173 -8.67 2.57 1.81
C ALA A 173 -8.46 1.14 1.26
N ALA A 174 -9.49 0.51 0.69
CA ALA A 174 -9.35 -0.79 0.04
C ALA A 174 -8.42 -0.70 -1.19
N ASP A 175 -8.54 0.34 -2.01
CA ASP A 175 -7.65 0.54 -3.17
C ASP A 175 -6.21 0.82 -2.71
N ALA A 176 -6.03 1.61 -1.64
CA ALA A 176 -4.71 1.82 -1.03
C ALA A 176 -4.10 0.51 -0.53
N MET A 177 -4.90 -0.39 0.06
CA MET A 177 -4.45 -1.72 0.49
C MET A 177 -4.00 -2.60 -0.66
N PHE A 178 -4.63 -2.50 -1.84
CA PHE A 178 -4.27 -3.26 -3.04
C PHE A 178 -3.27 -2.55 -3.95
N ALA A 179 -2.94 -1.27 -3.75
CA ALA A 179 -1.99 -0.54 -4.59
C ALA A 179 -0.63 -1.25 -4.77
N PRO A 180 -0.01 -1.84 -3.71
CA PRO A 180 1.22 -2.61 -3.89
C PRO A 180 1.05 -3.87 -4.75
N VAL A 181 -0.15 -4.43 -4.89
CA VAL A 181 -0.42 -5.56 -5.78
C VAL A 181 -0.37 -5.10 -7.23
N ALA A 182 -0.98 -3.94 -7.55
CA ALA A 182 -0.87 -3.35 -8.88
C ALA A 182 0.60 -3.07 -9.26
N MET A 183 1.42 -2.60 -8.30
CA MET A 183 2.87 -2.42 -8.52
C MET A 183 3.56 -3.75 -8.85
N ARG A 184 3.26 -4.83 -8.12
CA ARG A 184 3.79 -6.16 -8.44
C ARG A 184 3.38 -6.62 -9.83
N PHE A 185 2.11 -6.43 -10.21
CA PHE A 185 1.64 -6.81 -11.54
C PHE A 185 2.33 -6.01 -12.66
N ASN A 186 2.64 -4.75 -12.40
CA ASN A 186 3.40 -3.91 -13.33
C ASN A 186 4.89 -4.31 -13.43
N THR A 187 5.47 -4.87 -12.38
CA THR A 187 6.87 -5.33 -12.37
C THR A 187 7.03 -6.71 -13.01
N TYR A 188 6.12 -7.64 -12.69
CA TYR A 188 6.28 -9.06 -13.03
C TYR A 188 5.47 -9.52 -14.23
N HIS A 189 4.53 -8.71 -14.71
CA HIS A 189 3.68 -8.98 -15.87
C HIS A 189 3.03 -10.38 -15.87
N PRO A 190 2.36 -10.80 -14.78
CA PRO A 190 1.65 -12.07 -14.80
C PRO A 190 0.51 -12.04 -15.81
N PRO A 191 0.01 -13.21 -16.29
CA PRO A 191 -1.22 -13.29 -17.06
C PRO A 191 -2.38 -12.73 -16.24
N LEU A 192 -3.09 -11.71 -16.74
CA LEU A 192 -4.20 -11.05 -16.06
C LEU A 192 -5.39 -10.89 -17.00
N ALA A 193 -6.60 -10.91 -16.47
CA ALA A 193 -7.81 -10.55 -17.19
C ALA A 193 -7.78 -9.05 -17.58
N VAL A 194 -8.55 -8.71 -18.62
CA VAL A 194 -8.59 -7.33 -19.17
C VAL A 194 -9.09 -6.32 -18.12
N ASP A 195 -10.14 -6.68 -17.38
CA ASP A 195 -10.71 -5.84 -16.32
C ASP A 195 -9.75 -5.64 -15.13
N THR A 196 -8.93 -6.65 -14.81
CA THR A 196 -7.85 -6.57 -13.81
C THR A 196 -6.76 -5.59 -14.25
N ARG A 197 -6.35 -5.63 -15.52
CA ARG A 197 -5.37 -4.68 -16.07
C ARG A 197 -5.90 -3.25 -16.02
N ALA A 198 -7.16 -3.05 -16.45
CA ALA A 198 -7.80 -1.74 -16.40
C ALA A 198 -7.86 -1.18 -14.96
N TYR A 199 -8.10 -2.01 -13.96
CA TYR A 199 -8.05 -1.60 -12.57
C TYR A 199 -6.61 -1.25 -12.12
N CYS A 200 -5.62 -2.06 -12.47
CA CYS A 200 -4.21 -1.75 -12.18
C CYS A 200 -3.79 -0.41 -12.79
N ASP A 201 -4.22 -0.14 -14.01
CA ASP A 201 -3.95 1.14 -14.69
C ASP A 201 -4.60 2.30 -13.94
N ALA A 202 -5.87 2.17 -13.53
CA ALA A 202 -6.55 3.19 -12.75
C ALA A 202 -5.84 3.47 -11.42
N VAL A 203 -5.44 2.41 -10.68
CA VAL A 203 -4.69 2.53 -9.43
C VAL A 203 -3.35 3.22 -9.65
N THR A 204 -2.61 2.82 -10.68
CA THR A 204 -1.29 3.39 -11.01
C THR A 204 -1.36 4.90 -11.30
N HIS A 205 -2.46 5.36 -11.92
CA HIS A 205 -2.68 6.76 -12.27
C HIS A 205 -3.37 7.57 -11.16
N ALA A 206 -3.80 6.95 -10.07
CA ALA A 206 -4.33 7.69 -8.92
C ALA A 206 -3.26 8.65 -8.38
N PRO A 207 -3.57 9.95 -8.14
CA PRO A 207 -2.57 10.96 -7.78
C PRO A 207 -1.63 10.57 -6.64
N GLY A 208 -2.17 9.97 -5.57
CA GLY A 208 -1.36 9.49 -4.44
C GLY A 208 -0.41 8.36 -4.83
N VAL A 209 -0.87 7.41 -5.66
CA VAL A 209 -0.04 6.28 -6.15
C VAL A 209 1.02 6.78 -7.11
N ALA A 210 0.66 7.64 -8.06
CA ALA A 210 1.61 8.23 -9.02
C ALA A 210 2.73 9.01 -8.30
N ALA A 211 2.39 9.76 -7.25
CA ALA A 211 3.38 10.48 -6.44
C ALA A 211 4.33 9.51 -5.69
N TRP A 212 3.83 8.40 -5.15
CA TRP A 212 4.68 7.36 -4.56
C TRP A 212 5.63 6.76 -5.58
N ILE A 213 5.13 6.38 -6.76
CA ILE A 213 5.92 5.82 -7.86
C ILE A 213 7.04 6.78 -8.28
N ALA A 214 6.70 8.06 -8.44
CA ALA A 214 7.68 9.08 -8.82
C ALA A 214 8.82 9.18 -7.79
N ALA A 215 8.49 9.18 -6.50
CA ALA A 215 9.49 9.20 -5.44
C ALA A 215 10.30 7.90 -5.36
N ALA A 216 9.67 6.73 -5.52
CA ALA A 216 10.35 5.43 -5.53
C ALA A 216 11.39 5.32 -6.65
N ARG A 217 11.11 5.89 -7.81
CA ARG A 217 12.03 5.89 -8.97
C ARG A 217 13.30 6.71 -8.77
N LEU A 218 13.29 7.64 -7.81
CA LEU A 218 14.46 8.44 -7.46
C LEU A 218 15.38 7.76 -6.44
N GLU A 219 14.91 6.69 -5.79
CA GLU A 219 15.74 5.93 -4.85
C GLU A 219 16.85 5.15 -5.58
N THR A 220 18.01 5.05 -4.95
CA THR A 220 19.19 4.36 -5.51
C THR A 220 19.60 3.13 -4.70
N GLU A 221 19.05 2.96 -3.52
CA GLU A 221 19.39 1.87 -2.60
C GLU A 221 19.04 0.50 -3.20
N PHE A 222 19.85 -0.49 -2.87
CA PHE A 222 19.66 -1.89 -3.20
C PHE A 222 19.44 -2.67 -1.90
N VAL A 223 18.27 -3.29 -1.76
CA VAL A 223 17.91 -4.14 -0.62
C VAL A 223 17.87 -5.58 -1.10
N ALA A 224 18.90 -6.35 -0.78
CA ALA A 224 19.12 -7.70 -1.33
C ALA A 224 17.92 -8.64 -1.13
N ASP A 225 17.25 -8.55 0.02
CA ASP A 225 16.11 -9.40 0.36
C ASP A 225 14.87 -9.12 -0.52
N ASP A 226 14.78 -7.91 -1.08
CA ASP A 226 13.70 -7.49 -1.99
C ASP A 226 14.08 -7.55 -3.48
N GLU A 227 15.29 -8.01 -3.80
CA GLU A 227 15.84 -8.10 -5.17
C GLU A 227 16.23 -9.53 -5.59
N PRO A 228 15.35 -10.54 -5.42
CA PRO A 228 15.71 -11.95 -5.68
C PRO A 228 16.01 -12.24 -7.15
N TYR A 229 15.68 -11.32 -8.06
CA TYR A 229 15.86 -11.48 -9.51
C TYR A 229 16.91 -10.56 -10.11
N CYS A 230 17.56 -9.74 -9.31
CA CYS A 230 18.66 -8.89 -9.72
C CYS A 230 19.98 -9.42 -9.16
N PRO A 231 21.08 -9.44 -9.95
CA PRO A 231 22.41 -9.63 -9.38
C PRO A 231 22.71 -8.47 -8.42
N ALA A 232 23.31 -8.79 -7.27
CA ALA A 232 23.80 -7.72 -6.40
C ALA A 232 24.74 -6.79 -7.19
N PRO A 233 24.67 -5.47 -6.98
CA PRO A 233 25.64 -4.53 -7.55
C PRO A 233 27.03 -5.05 -7.21
N GLY A 234 27.92 -5.13 -8.20
CA GLY A 234 29.28 -5.63 -8.01
C GLY A 234 29.96 -4.87 -6.85
N ARG A 235 30.53 -5.65 -5.92
CA ARG A 235 31.39 -5.12 -4.85
C ARG A 235 32.68 -4.59 -5.42
#